data_1ce15b267806044ed7a9dbd7ba3a978d
#
_entry.id   1ce15b267806044ed7a9dbd7ba3a978d
#
_cell.length_a   1.000
_cell.length_b   1.000
_cell.length_c   1.000
_cell.angle_alpha   90.00
_cell.angle_beta   90.00
_cell.angle_gamma   90.00
#
_symmetry.space_group_name_H-M   'P 1'
#
loop_
_entity.id
_entity.type
_entity.pdbx_description
1 polymer ?
#
loop_
_entity_poly.entity_id
_entity_poly.type
_entity_poly.pdbx_seq_one_letter_code
_entity_poly.pdbx_strand_id
1 'polypeptide(L)'
;MNLENAFRCIAVCASLAGYSAGASAQGPALYQQTDYKGREIGNLTGDVYYARMDDYVSAFIVTPEGIVLVEPIGTEFSTWLKAELDRRFGVPVRYVIYSHSHADHASGAAVYADTAQIVGHESMLELLAMPAAGTPLPENLRGQDANGNGRLERPEAERQVAALFDLYDADEDGVLSGAEAARGPLKYVAAPTVTYTDRLDIDLGGKRIEVISIPTNHARDNTAVRFVDGTNVVFASDWITNGRVPFGPDVSLPSEIANIRQIEGMDFEHFICSHGRLGTKADVTANIAYREAVGEAVAAAIAAGQSLEQARDSVLMEEYSNWEFYEQQRPLNVMGAYRALTASR
;
A
#
# COMPACT_ATOMS: atom_id res chain seq x y z
N MET A 1 -13.64 -18.87 -9.43
CA MET A 1 -12.42 -18.80 -8.59
C MET A 1 -12.75 -17.80 -7.51
N ASN A 2 -12.64 -18.16 -6.23
CA ASN A 2 -13.08 -17.27 -5.15
C ASN A 2 -12.16 -16.06 -5.06
N LEU A 3 -12.72 -14.86 -4.97
CA LEU A 3 -12.03 -13.59 -4.71
C LEU A 3 -11.09 -13.66 -3.49
N GLU A 4 -11.38 -14.55 -2.55
CA GLU A 4 -10.52 -14.80 -1.37
C GLU A 4 -9.07 -15.17 -1.68
N ASN A 5 -8.82 -15.83 -2.83
CA ASN A 5 -7.45 -16.20 -3.22
C ASN A 5 -6.71 -15.05 -3.92
N ALA A 6 -7.42 -14.07 -4.48
CA ALA A 6 -6.79 -12.93 -5.14
C ALA A 6 -6.15 -11.96 -4.13
N PHE A 7 -6.83 -11.69 -3.01
CA PHE A 7 -6.34 -10.75 -2.00
C PHE A 7 -5.14 -11.23 -1.18
N ARG A 8 -4.82 -12.51 -1.21
CA ARG A 8 -3.64 -13.07 -0.51
C ARG A 8 -2.30 -12.76 -1.15
N CYS A 9 -2.30 -12.11 -2.32
CA CYS A 9 -1.07 -11.89 -3.12
C CYS A 9 -0.64 -10.42 -3.25
N ILE A 10 -1.29 -9.45 -2.61
CA ILE A 10 -1.27 -8.04 -3.06
C ILE A 10 -0.29 -7.11 -2.36
N ALA A 11 0.61 -7.50 -1.55
CA ALA A 11 1.56 -6.55 -0.95
C ALA A 11 2.89 -6.41 -1.70
N VAL A 12 2.90 -6.42 -3.02
CA VAL A 12 4.10 -6.08 -3.82
C VAL A 12 3.72 -5.22 -5.02
N CYS A 13 3.28 -4.01 -4.76
CA CYS A 13 3.26 -2.96 -5.76
C CYS A 13 4.42 -1.99 -5.52
N ALA A 14 5.62 -2.42 -5.78
CA ALA A 14 6.73 -1.50 -6.00
C ALA A 14 7.33 -1.85 -7.35
N SER A 15 7.20 -0.93 -8.28
CA SER A 15 7.95 -0.78 -9.53
C SER A 15 9.07 -1.82 -9.77
N LEU A 16 8.73 -2.97 -10.33
CA LEU A 16 9.70 -3.90 -10.92
C LEU A 16 9.92 -3.51 -12.39
N ALA A 17 10.53 -2.37 -12.62
CA ALA A 17 11.13 -2.08 -13.92
C ALA A 17 12.42 -2.89 -14.05
N GLY A 18 12.37 -3.90 -14.89
CA GLY A 18 13.54 -4.51 -15.53
C GLY A 18 14.41 -5.44 -14.70
N TYR A 19 14.06 -6.73 -14.62
CA TYR A 19 15.01 -7.81 -14.36
C TYR A 19 14.84 -8.96 -15.35
N SER A 20 15.70 -8.97 -16.36
CA SER A 20 16.04 -10.19 -17.11
C SER A 20 17.27 -10.81 -16.43
N ALA A 21 17.10 -11.90 -15.72
CA ALA A 21 18.18 -12.81 -15.39
C ALA A 21 17.60 -14.20 -15.24
N GLY A 22 18.02 -15.09 -16.12
CA GLY A 22 17.71 -16.49 -16.01
C GLY A 22 18.33 -17.10 -14.75
N ALA A 23 17.50 -17.59 -13.89
CA ALA A 23 17.75 -18.65 -12.95
C ALA A 23 16.39 -19.22 -12.57
N SER A 24 16.21 -20.52 -12.71
CA SER A 24 15.09 -21.26 -12.18
C SER A 24 15.13 -21.18 -10.65
N ALA A 25 14.62 -20.11 -10.08
CA ALA A 25 14.32 -20.01 -8.68
C ALA A 25 12.81 -20.09 -8.55
N GLN A 26 12.33 -21.06 -7.81
CA GLN A 26 11.02 -20.96 -7.18
C GLN A 26 10.94 -19.55 -6.62
N GLY A 27 9.99 -18.74 -7.14
CA GLY A 27 9.81 -17.39 -6.66
C GLY A 27 9.67 -17.42 -5.13
N PRO A 28 10.24 -16.44 -4.39
CA PRO A 28 10.08 -16.41 -2.95
C PRO A 28 8.59 -16.54 -2.66
N ALA A 29 8.26 -17.38 -1.68
CA ALA A 29 6.91 -17.42 -1.14
C ALA A 29 6.55 -15.98 -0.78
N LEU A 30 5.63 -15.36 -1.52
CA LEU A 30 5.38 -13.92 -1.54
C LEU A 30 4.88 -13.38 -0.21
N TYR A 31 4.58 -14.25 0.77
CA TYR A 31 4.23 -13.92 2.14
C TYR A 31 4.54 -15.09 3.08
N GLN A 32 5.38 -14.87 4.07
CA GLN A 32 5.17 -15.57 5.32
C GLN A 32 3.97 -14.94 5.99
N GLN A 33 2.95 -15.74 6.19
CA GLN A 33 1.72 -15.37 6.85
C GLN A 33 2.07 -14.90 8.27
N THR A 34 1.79 -13.63 8.57
CA THR A 34 1.81 -13.17 9.94
C THR A 34 0.83 -13.98 10.79
N ASP A 35 1.00 -13.99 12.09
CA ASP A 35 0.12 -14.73 13.02
C ASP A 35 -1.31 -14.17 13.09
N TYR A 36 -1.57 -13.05 12.39
CA TYR A 36 -2.89 -12.44 12.30
C TYR A 36 -3.78 -13.20 11.31
N LYS A 37 -4.84 -13.82 11.83
CA LYS A 37 -5.81 -14.58 11.03
C LYS A 37 -7.23 -14.18 11.41
N GLY A 38 -8.08 -14.09 10.38
CA GLY A 38 -9.48 -13.80 10.54
C GLY A 38 -9.80 -12.30 10.63
N ARG A 39 -10.98 -12.00 11.18
CA ARG A 39 -11.53 -10.66 11.23
C ARG A 39 -11.67 -10.18 12.66
N GLU A 40 -11.26 -8.95 12.91
CA GLU A 40 -11.28 -8.36 14.25
C GLU A 40 -11.70 -6.89 14.18
N ILE A 41 -12.41 -6.41 15.19
CA ILE A 41 -12.62 -4.99 15.47
C ILE A 41 -12.22 -4.75 16.91
N GLY A 42 -11.26 -3.86 17.13
CA GLY A 42 -10.78 -3.44 18.44
C GLY A 42 -10.92 -1.93 18.65
N ASN A 43 -11.11 -1.53 19.90
CA ASN A 43 -10.98 -0.12 20.28
C ASN A 43 -9.48 0.19 20.46
N LEU A 44 -9.00 1.26 19.82
CA LEU A 44 -7.61 1.69 19.95
C LEU A 44 -7.48 2.69 21.11
N THR A 45 -8.22 3.78 21.02
CA THR A 45 -8.24 4.84 22.05
C THR A 45 -9.46 5.73 21.85
N GLY A 46 -10.16 6.09 22.93
CA GLY A 46 -11.35 6.95 22.86
C GLY A 46 -12.39 6.41 21.88
N ASP A 47 -12.73 7.23 20.88
CA ASP A 47 -13.71 6.90 19.84
C ASP A 47 -13.05 6.35 18.55
N VAL A 48 -11.73 6.12 18.57
CA VAL A 48 -10.97 5.54 17.44
C VAL A 48 -10.82 4.04 17.61
N TYR A 49 -11.13 3.34 16.54
CA TYR A 49 -11.11 1.88 16.43
C TYR A 49 -10.23 1.47 15.26
N TYR A 50 -9.82 0.21 15.25
CA TYR A 50 -9.28 -0.46 14.09
C TYR A 50 -10.16 -1.65 13.71
N ALA A 51 -10.13 -2.00 12.45
CA ALA A 51 -10.69 -3.25 11.94
C ALA A 51 -9.61 -3.99 11.14
N ARG A 52 -9.60 -5.31 11.25
CA ARG A 52 -8.56 -6.15 10.64
C ARG A 52 -9.19 -7.30 9.87
N MET A 53 -8.58 -7.64 8.76
CA MET A 53 -8.77 -8.92 8.08
C MET A 53 -7.39 -9.49 7.72
N ASP A 54 -7.03 -10.58 8.40
CA ASP A 54 -5.69 -11.16 8.31
C ASP A 54 -4.62 -10.07 8.58
N ASP A 55 -3.76 -9.79 7.61
CA ASP A 55 -2.69 -8.81 7.71
C ASP A 55 -3.13 -7.36 7.48
N TYR A 56 -4.28 -7.15 6.85
CA TYR A 56 -4.77 -5.82 6.51
C TYR A 56 -5.43 -5.11 7.70
N VAL A 57 -5.18 -3.82 7.83
CA VAL A 57 -5.70 -2.98 8.92
C VAL A 57 -6.35 -1.72 8.37
N SER A 58 -7.57 -1.49 8.78
CA SER A 58 -8.36 -0.28 8.55
C SER A 58 -8.53 0.49 9.86
N ALA A 59 -8.73 1.79 9.81
CA ALA A 59 -9.02 2.62 10.98
C ALA A 59 -10.37 3.32 10.82
N PHE A 60 -11.07 3.56 11.94
CA PHE A 60 -12.27 4.39 11.91
C PHE A 60 -12.51 5.13 13.22
N ILE A 61 -13.20 6.26 13.13
CA ILE A 61 -13.69 7.00 14.29
C ILE A 61 -15.22 7.01 14.30
N VAL A 62 -15.79 6.80 15.49
CA VAL A 62 -17.24 6.79 15.69
C VAL A 62 -17.66 8.10 16.33
N THR A 63 -18.65 8.76 15.74
CA THR A 63 -19.24 9.99 16.25
C THR A 63 -20.76 9.87 16.34
N PRO A 64 -21.47 10.75 17.06
CA PRO A 64 -22.93 10.75 17.08
C PRO A 64 -23.59 10.98 15.70
N GLU A 65 -22.88 11.59 14.75
CA GLU A 65 -23.39 11.92 13.43
C GLU A 65 -23.01 10.88 12.34
N GLY A 66 -22.15 9.91 12.69
CA GLY A 66 -21.69 8.85 11.80
C GLY A 66 -20.23 8.46 11.99
N ILE A 67 -19.74 7.65 11.09
CA ILE A 67 -18.39 7.08 11.11
C ILE A 67 -17.57 7.66 9.96
N VAL A 68 -16.30 7.96 10.24
CA VAL A 68 -15.27 8.19 9.22
C VAL A 68 -14.38 6.97 9.20
N LEU A 69 -14.34 6.28 8.06
CA LEU A 69 -13.57 5.08 7.80
C LEU A 69 -12.35 5.42 6.94
N VAL A 70 -11.19 4.92 7.32
CA VAL A 70 -9.96 5.01 6.53
C VAL A 70 -9.60 3.63 6.04
N GLU A 71 -9.32 3.49 4.75
CA GLU A 71 -8.89 2.25 4.12
C GLU A 71 -9.98 1.16 4.08
N PRO A 72 -10.82 1.16 3.03
CA PRO A 72 -11.91 0.19 2.89
C PRO A 72 -11.43 -1.22 2.51
N ILE A 73 -10.14 -1.41 2.20
CA ILE A 73 -9.53 -2.69 1.80
C ILE A 73 -10.26 -3.27 0.56
N GLY A 74 -10.91 -4.39 0.70
CA GLY A 74 -11.64 -5.07 -0.38
C GLY A 74 -13.14 -5.17 -0.12
N THR A 75 -13.89 -5.57 -1.15
CA THR A 75 -15.36 -5.66 -1.09
C THR A 75 -15.85 -6.63 0.00
N GLU A 76 -15.18 -7.76 0.18
CA GLU A 76 -15.56 -8.76 1.20
C GLU A 76 -15.37 -8.21 2.61
N PHE A 77 -14.22 -7.61 2.88
CA PHE A 77 -13.94 -6.96 4.16
C PHE A 77 -14.94 -5.84 4.44
N SER A 78 -15.16 -4.94 3.48
CA SER A 78 -16.06 -3.81 3.64
C SER A 78 -17.51 -4.24 3.85
N THR A 79 -17.97 -5.30 3.18
CA THR A 79 -19.31 -5.86 3.38
C THR A 79 -19.47 -6.37 4.82
N TRP A 80 -18.50 -7.13 5.31
CA TRP A 80 -18.49 -7.59 6.69
C TRP A 80 -18.42 -6.43 7.68
N LEU A 81 -17.49 -5.48 7.44
CA LEU A 81 -17.27 -4.36 8.35
C LEU A 81 -18.52 -3.47 8.44
N LYS A 82 -19.17 -3.14 7.32
CA LYS A 82 -20.41 -2.35 7.30
C LYS A 82 -21.49 -2.98 8.18
N ALA A 83 -21.72 -4.29 8.05
CA ALA A 83 -22.68 -5.00 8.89
C ALA A 83 -22.33 -4.97 10.38
N GLU A 84 -21.05 -5.10 10.72
CA GLU A 84 -20.57 -5.01 12.10
C GLU A 84 -20.68 -3.59 12.69
N LEU A 85 -20.38 -2.55 11.87
CA LEU A 85 -20.53 -1.15 12.28
C LEU A 85 -21.99 -0.81 12.57
N ASP A 86 -22.91 -1.19 11.67
CA ASP A 86 -24.35 -1.01 11.86
C ASP A 86 -24.84 -1.69 13.15
N ARG A 87 -24.41 -2.93 13.37
CA ARG A 87 -24.80 -3.71 14.55
C ARG A 87 -24.26 -3.13 15.85
N ARG A 88 -23.03 -2.62 15.86
CA ARG A 88 -22.34 -2.16 17.09
C ARG A 88 -22.67 -0.73 17.45
N PHE A 89 -22.76 0.15 16.45
CA PHE A 89 -22.82 1.58 16.70
C PHE A 89 -24.15 2.21 16.25
N GLY A 90 -24.87 1.61 15.30
CA GLY A 90 -26.17 2.11 14.85
C GLY A 90 -26.13 3.47 14.16
N VAL A 91 -24.96 3.90 13.70
CA VAL A 91 -24.76 5.14 12.92
C VAL A 91 -24.09 4.82 11.61
N PRO A 92 -24.44 5.51 10.50
CA PRO A 92 -23.91 5.18 9.18
C PRO A 92 -22.45 5.63 8.99
N VAL A 93 -21.73 4.98 8.07
CA VAL A 93 -20.48 5.51 7.54
C VAL A 93 -20.80 6.73 6.68
N ARG A 94 -20.19 7.87 6.98
CA ARG A 94 -20.39 9.17 6.29
C ARG A 94 -19.24 9.52 5.36
N TYR A 95 -18.04 9.05 5.68
CA TYR A 95 -16.86 9.25 4.86
C TYR A 95 -16.05 7.97 4.80
N VAL A 96 -15.58 7.63 3.60
CA VAL A 96 -14.56 6.63 3.35
C VAL A 96 -13.36 7.33 2.77
N ILE A 97 -12.22 7.27 3.44
CA ILE A 97 -10.98 7.93 3.02
C ILE A 97 -10.05 6.88 2.45
N TYR A 98 -9.61 7.09 1.22
CA TYR A 98 -8.56 6.28 0.62
C TYR A 98 -7.18 6.68 1.18
N SER A 99 -6.39 5.69 1.51
CA SER A 99 -4.96 5.90 1.78
C SER A 99 -4.18 6.09 0.48
N HIS A 100 -4.53 5.31 -0.55
CA HIS A 100 -4.05 5.39 -1.91
C HIS A 100 -4.88 4.47 -2.83
N SER A 101 -4.60 4.47 -4.12
CA SER A 101 -5.41 3.80 -5.15
C SER A 101 -5.17 2.31 -5.33
N HIS A 102 -4.23 1.68 -4.64
CA HIS A 102 -4.00 0.24 -4.83
C HIS A 102 -5.25 -0.58 -4.51
N ALA A 103 -5.49 -1.60 -5.31
CA ALA A 103 -6.75 -2.35 -5.28
C ALA A 103 -7.04 -3.03 -3.93
N ASP A 104 -6.02 -3.51 -3.27
CA ASP A 104 -6.10 -4.16 -1.96
C ASP A 104 -6.45 -3.21 -0.81
N HIS A 105 -6.31 -1.91 -1.04
CA HIS A 105 -6.65 -0.86 -0.07
C HIS A 105 -7.93 -0.11 -0.43
N ALA A 106 -8.32 -0.09 -1.71
CA ALA A 106 -9.35 0.81 -2.22
C ALA A 106 -10.60 0.11 -2.79
N SER A 107 -10.57 -1.20 -3.10
CA SER A 107 -11.66 -1.88 -3.81
C SER A 107 -12.97 -2.01 -3.01
N GLY A 108 -12.96 -1.77 -1.70
CA GLY A 108 -14.12 -1.90 -0.83
C GLY A 108 -15.02 -0.67 -0.73
N ALA A 109 -14.61 0.50 -1.22
CA ALA A 109 -15.31 1.75 -0.95
C ALA A 109 -16.73 1.81 -1.53
N ALA A 110 -16.98 1.17 -2.67
CA ALA A 110 -18.32 1.11 -3.30
C ALA A 110 -19.39 0.53 -2.38
N VAL A 111 -19.03 -0.32 -1.40
CA VAL A 111 -19.95 -0.89 -0.41
C VAL A 111 -20.63 0.18 0.44
N TYR A 112 -20.04 1.35 0.60
CA TYR A 112 -20.54 2.45 1.42
C TYR A 112 -21.17 3.58 0.61
N ALA A 113 -21.26 3.45 -0.73
CA ALA A 113 -21.70 4.53 -1.61
C ALA A 113 -23.16 5.01 -1.37
N ASP A 114 -23.97 4.22 -0.67
CA ASP A 114 -25.34 4.56 -0.27
C ASP A 114 -25.42 5.60 0.86
N THR A 115 -24.36 5.71 1.69
CA THR A 115 -24.35 6.59 2.88
C THR A 115 -23.14 7.49 3.00
N ALA A 116 -22.03 7.15 2.32
CA ALA A 116 -20.75 7.81 2.49
C ALA A 116 -20.30 8.60 1.26
N GLN A 117 -19.61 9.70 1.50
CA GLN A 117 -18.74 10.34 0.53
C GLN A 117 -17.40 9.61 0.50
N ILE A 118 -16.90 9.34 -0.70
CA ILE A 118 -15.59 8.70 -0.91
C ILE A 118 -14.57 9.82 -1.13
N VAL A 119 -13.59 9.90 -0.24
CA VAL A 119 -12.53 10.92 -0.23
C VAL A 119 -11.24 10.33 -0.77
N GLY A 120 -10.62 10.98 -1.74
CA GLY A 120 -9.33 10.58 -2.28
C GLY A 120 -8.53 11.74 -2.84
N HIS A 121 -7.22 11.56 -2.99
CA HIS A 121 -6.38 12.55 -3.64
C HIS A 121 -6.79 12.76 -5.10
N GLU A 122 -6.75 13.99 -5.62
CA GLU A 122 -7.22 14.30 -6.99
C GLU A 122 -6.52 13.46 -8.08
N SER A 123 -5.25 13.08 -7.87
CA SER A 123 -4.52 12.24 -8.82
C SER A 123 -5.11 10.84 -9.01
N MET A 124 -5.98 10.38 -8.09
CA MET A 124 -6.73 9.13 -8.29
C MET A 124 -7.62 9.17 -9.53
N LEU A 125 -8.18 10.33 -9.88
CA LEU A 125 -9.03 10.45 -11.07
C LEU A 125 -8.26 10.09 -12.34
N GLU A 126 -6.99 10.48 -12.43
CA GLU A 126 -6.13 10.10 -13.55
C GLU A 126 -5.72 8.63 -13.51
N LEU A 127 -5.40 8.10 -12.30
CA LEU A 127 -5.02 6.69 -12.11
C LEU A 127 -6.16 5.74 -12.46
N LEU A 128 -7.39 6.11 -12.15
CA LEU A 128 -8.58 5.32 -12.41
C LEU A 128 -9.09 5.44 -13.85
N ALA A 129 -8.69 6.49 -14.57
CA ALA A 129 -9.11 6.67 -15.95
C ALA A 129 -8.57 5.54 -16.84
N MET A 130 -9.46 4.99 -17.70
CA MET A 130 -9.03 4.01 -18.69
C MET A 130 -8.18 4.71 -19.76
N PRO A 131 -6.94 4.26 -20.02
CA PRO A 131 -6.14 4.78 -21.10
C PRO A 131 -6.84 4.63 -22.46
N ALA A 132 -6.37 5.38 -23.46
CA ALA A 132 -6.97 5.35 -24.79
C ALA A 132 -6.94 3.93 -25.41
N ALA A 133 -7.97 3.61 -26.18
CA ALA A 133 -8.00 2.38 -26.97
C ALA A 133 -6.77 2.37 -27.90
N GLY A 134 -6.06 1.23 -27.94
CA GLY A 134 -4.80 1.09 -28.71
C GLY A 134 -3.54 1.48 -27.92
N THR A 135 -3.65 1.83 -26.65
CA THR A 135 -2.47 1.91 -25.75
C THR A 135 -1.69 0.59 -25.82
N PRO A 136 -0.36 0.62 -26.08
CA PRO A 136 0.42 -0.61 -26.12
C PRO A 136 0.59 -1.20 -24.72
N LEU A 137 0.89 -2.50 -24.65
CA LEU A 137 1.28 -3.13 -23.40
C LEU A 137 2.43 -2.38 -22.73
N PRO A 138 2.38 -2.16 -21.41
CA PRO A 138 3.51 -1.64 -20.63
C PRO A 138 4.79 -2.41 -20.91
N GLU A 139 5.93 -1.73 -20.94
CA GLU A 139 7.20 -2.33 -21.31
C GLU A 139 7.56 -3.57 -20.47
N ASN A 140 7.30 -3.50 -19.18
CA ASN A 140 7.54 -4.60 -18.23
C ASN A 140 6.62 -5.82 -18.45
N LEU A 141 5.55 -5.70 -19.20
CA LEU A 141 4.59 -6.78 -19.49
C LEU A 141 4.73 -7.34 -20.93
N ARG A 142 5.42 -6.64 -21.84
CA ARG A 142 5.59 -7.09 -23.22
C ARG A 142 6.24 -8.46 -23.36
N GLY A 143 7.11 -8.84 -22.40
CA GLY A 143 7.75 -10.15 -22.39
C GLY A 143 6.81 -11.32 -22.09
N GLN A 144 5.60 -11.03 -21.58
CA GLN A 144 4.58 -12.04 -21.32
C GLN A 144 3.68 -12.31 -22.55
N ASP A 145 3.62 -11.39 -23.51
CA ASP A 145 2.88 -11.54 -24.78
C ASP A 145 3.64 -12.52 -25.70
N ALA A 146 3.40 -13.80 -25.50
CA ALA A 146 4.15 -14.87 -26.19
C ALA A 146 3.77 -15.01 -27.65
N ASN A 147 2.53 -14.65 -28.03
CA ASN A 147 2.04 -14.74 -29.40
C ASN A 147 2.25 -13.43 -30.20
N GLY A 148 2.66 -12.34 -29.56
CA GLY A 148 3.01 -11.07 -30.19
C GLY A 148 1.80 -10.28 -30.71
N ASN A 149 0.59 -10.50 -30.17
CA ASN A 149 -0.63 -9.84 -30.60
C ASN A 149 -0.90 -8.48 -29.91
N GLY A 150 -0.05 -8.09 -28.96
CA GLY A 150 -0.15 -6.82 -28.22
C GLY A 150 -1.18 -6.84 -27.10
N ARG A 151 -1.61 -8.02 -26.66
CA ARG A 151 -2.53 -8.27 -25.55
C ARG A 151 -1.96 -9.33 -24.63
N LEU A 152 -2.59 -9.55 -23.48
CA LEU A 152 -2.25 -10.67 -22.59
C LEU A 152 -3.47 -11.54 -22.37
N GLU A 153 -3.46 -12.75 -22.87
CA GLU A 153 -4.41 -13.79 -22.53
C GLU A 153 -4.03 -14.39 -21.16
N ARG A 154 -5.05 -14.94 -20.47
CA ARG A 154 -4.84 -15.53 -19.13
C ARG A 154 -3.70 -16.56 -19.04
N PRO A 155 -3.46 -17.44 -20.04
CA PRO A 155 -2.34 -18.38 -20.01
C PRO A 155 -0.95 -17.72 -20.15
N GLU A 156 -0.88 -16.50 -20.69
CA GLU A 156 0.35 -15.74 -20.90
C GLU A 156 0.71 -14.90 -19.66
N ALA A 157 -0.30 -14.54 -18.85
CA ALA A 157 -0.08 -13.74 -17.66
C ALA A 157 0.75 -14.48 -16.60
N GLU A 158 1.74 -13.80 -16.07
CA GLU A 158 2.65 -14.35 -15.07
C GLU A 158 2.55 -13.62 -13.73
N ARG A 159 2.95 -14.28 -12.65
CA ARG A 159 3.15 -13.72 -11.31
C ARG A 159 1.92 -12.91 -10.84
N GLN A 160 2.12 -11.62 -10.55
CA GLN A 160 1.09 -10.73 -10.03
C GLN A 160 -0.03 -10.50 -11.05
N VAL A 161 0.30 -10.36 -12.34
CA VAL A 161 -0.75 -10.18 -13.36
C VAL A 161 -1.65 -11.41 -13.45
N ALA A 162 -1.08 -12.61 -13.40
CA ALA A 162 -1.86 -13.85 -13.35
C ALA A 162 -2.75 -13.95 -12.10
N ALA A 163 -2.22 -13.56 -10.94
CA ALA A 163 -2.95 -13.58 -9.68
C ALA A 163 -4.11 -12.57 -9.62
N LEU A 164 -3.92 -11.40 -10.23
CA LEU A 164 -4.87 -10.30 -10.22
C LEU A 164 -5.62 -10.11 -11.53
N PHE A 165 -5.55 -11.06 -12.44
CA PHE A 165 -6.06 -10.94 -13.81
C PHE A 165 -7.49 -10.39 -13.85
N ASP A 166 -8.38 -10.92 -13.01
CA ASP A 166 -9.78 -10.48 -12.95
C ASP A 166 -9.95 -9.02 -12.45
N LEU A 167 -8.94 -8.46 -11.79
CA LEU A 167 -8.94 -7.05 -11.36
C LEU A 167 -8.41 -6.11 -12.47
N TYR A 168 -7.58 -6.63 -13.38
CA TYR A 168 -7.14 -5.91 -14.57
C TYR A 168 -8.22 -5.91 -15.67
N ASP A 169 -8.87 -7.07 -15.88
CA ASP A 169 -9.87 -7.32 -16.91
C ASP A 169 -11.16 -6.54 -16.60
N ALA A 170 -11.23 -5.31 -17.10
CA ALA A 170 -12.27 -4.37 -16.73
C ALA A 170 -13.59 -4.65 -17.46
N ASP A 171 -13.54 -5.11 -18.70
CA ASP A 171 -14.69 -5.40 -19.53
C ASP A 171 -15.11 -6.89 -19.53
N GLU A 172 -14.34 -7.73 -18.80
CA GLU A 172 -14.61 -9.16 -18.59
C GLU A 172 -14.55 -10.00 -19.89
N ASP A 173 -13.76 -9.55 -20.87
CA ASP A 173 -13.60 -10.28 -22.13
C ASP A 173 -12.59 -11.44 -22.04
N GLY A 174 -11.86 -11.55 -20.93
CA GLY A 174 -10.88 -12.60 -20.65
C GLY A 174 -9.50 -12.36 -21.24
N VAL A 175 -9.26 -11.16 -21.76
CA VAL A 175 -7.99 -10.74 -22.38
C VAL A 175 -7.64 -9.34 -21.91
N LEU A 176 -6.43 -9.11 -21.44
CA LEU A 176 -5.99 -7.76 -21.08
C LEU A 176 -5.51 -7.00 -22.31
N SER A 177 -6.23 -5.96 -22.67
CA SER A 177 -5.76 -4.96 -23.61
C SER A 177 -4.57 -4.18 -23.03
N GLY A 178 -3.80 -3.50 -23.86
CA GLY A 178 -2.74 -2.61 -23.39
C GLY A 178 -3.26 -1.47 -22.52
N ALA A 179 -4.50 -1.01 -22.72
CA ALA A 179 -5.13 0.00 -21.89
C ALA A 179 -5.42 -0.52 -20.47
N GLU A 180 -5.97 -1.72 -20.33
CA GLU A 180 -6.23 -2.36 -19.05
C GLU A 180 -4.95 -2.71 -18.32
N ALA A 181 -3.98 -3.27 -19.04
CA ALA A 181 -2.66 -3.55 -18.50
C ALA A 181 -1.96 -2.29 -17.99
N ALA A 182 -2.09 -1.16 -18.68
CA ALA A 182 -1.53 0.13 -18.28
C ALA A 182 -2.28 0.79 -17.12
N ARG A 183 -3.61 0.63 -17.06
CA ARG A 183 -4.41 1.10 -15.93
C ARG A 183 -4.09 0.34 -14.64
N GLY A 184 -3.79 -0.94 -14.74
CA GLY A 184 -3.57 -1.78 -13.57
C GLY A 184 -4.85 -2.45 -13.03
N PRO A 185 -4.75 -3.14 -11.87
CA PRO A 185 -5.81 -3.98 -11.30
C PRO A 185 -6.90 -3.17 -10.56
N LEU A 186 -7.42 -2.09 -11.16
CA LEU A 186 -8.26 -1.09 -10.51
C LEU A 186 -9.76 -1.24 -10.80
N LYS A 187 -10.21 -2.39 -11.31
CA LYS A 187 -11.60 -2.64 -11.72
C LYS A 187 -12.64 -2.25 -10.67
N TYR A 188 -12.40 -2.59 -9.42
CA TYR A 188 -13.35 -2.39 -8.32
C TYR A 188 -13.08 -1.14 -7.48
N VAL A 189 -12.09 -0.34 -7.84
CA VAL A 189 -11.81 0.92 -7.13
C VAL A 189 -12.77 2.00 -7.63
N ALA A 190 -13.66 2.43 -6.75
CA ALA A 190 -14.61 3.50 -7.05
C ALA A 190 -13.91 4.86 -7.10
N ALA A 191 -14.30 5.71 -8.06
CA ALA A 191 -13.77 7.07 -8.11
C ALA A 191 -14.18 7.85 -6.85
N PRO A 192 -13.28 8.67 -6.28
CA PRO A 192 -13.63 9.54 -5.16
C PRO A 192 -14.72 10.53 -5.57
N THR A 193 -15.67 10.79 -4.66
CA THR A 193 -16.74 11.79 -4.81
C THR A 193 -16.33 13.14 -4.25
N VAL A 194 -15.32 13.14 -3.38
CA VAL A 194 -14.66 14.35 -2.85
C VAL A 194 -13.16 14.19 -3.07
N THR A 195 -12.57 15.17 -3.74
CA THR A 195 -11.12 15.19 -3.99
C THR A 195 -10.44 16.34 -3.28
N TYR A 196 -9.15 16.19 -3.01
CA TYR A 196 -8.29 17.23 -2.44
C TYR A 196 -6.88 17.12 -3.05
N THR A 197 -6.09 18.17 -2.91
CA THR A 197 -4.69 18.26 -3.40
C THR A 197 -3.69 18.08 -2.25
N ASP A 198 -3.67 19.03 -1.32
CA ASP A 198 -2.68 19.02 -0.24
C ASP A 198 -3.26 18.52 1.07
N ARG A 199 -4.44 19.05 1.43
CA ARG A 199 -5.09 18.77 2.71
C ARG A 199 -6.60 18.94 2.62
N LEU A 200 -7.31 18.12 3.37
CA LEU A 200 -8.74 18.25 3.65
C LEU A 200 -8.98 18.03 5.14
N ASP A 201 -9.74 18.94 5.76
CA ASP A 201 -10.21 18.74 7.14
C ASP A 201 -11.68 18.31 7.10
N ILE A 202 -12.02 17.26 7.83
CA ILE A 202 -13.38 16.75 7.98
C ILE A 202 -13.79 16.96 9.43
N ASP A 203 -14.85 17.74 9.64
CA ASP A 203 -15.49 17.90 10.95
C ASP A 203 -16.80 17.11 10.97
N LEU A 204 -16.94 16.12 11.86
CA LEU A 204 -18.12 15.28 11.99
C LEU A 204 -18.41 14.98 13.46
N GLY A 205 -19.60 15.32 13.93
CA GLY A 205 -20.05 15.02 15.29
C GLY A 205 -19.13 15.53 16.39
N GLY A 206 -18.50 16.71 16.18
CA GLY A 206 -17.56 17.34 17.11
C GLY A 206 -16.15 16.75 17.09
N LYS A 207 -15.82 15.92 16.09
CA LYS A 207 -14.48 15.35 15.88
C LYS A 207 -13.87 15.92 14.60
N ARG A 208 -12.56 16.19 14.64
CA ARG A 208 -11.80 16.67 13.50
C ARG A 208 -10.84 15.60 12.99
N ILE A 209 -10.89 15.36 11.70
CA ILE A 209 -10.03 14.42 10.98
C ILE A 209 -9.26 15.20 9.91
N GLU A 210 -7.95 15.14 9.95
CA GLU A 210 -7.06 15.74 8.97
C GLU A 210 -6.63 14.71 7.96
N VAL A 211 -6.88 14.98 6.69
CA VAL A 211 -6.50 14.18 5.53
C VAL A 211 -5.38 14.91 4.81
N ILE A 212 -4.19 14.31 4.72
CA ILE A 212 -2.96 15.00 4.32
C ILE A 212 -2.31 14.23 3.18
N SER A 213 -2.07 14.91 2.06
CA SER A 213 -1.33 14.34 0.92
C SER A 213 0.14 14.22 1.25
N ILE A 214 0.70 13.02 1.07
CA ILE A 214 2.14 12.74 1.20
C ILE A 214 2.55 11.84 0.04
N PRO A 215 2.77 12.39 -1.16
CA PRO A 215 3.16 11.61 -2.33
C PRO A 215 4.50 10.91 -2.08
N THR A 216 4.57 9.63 -2.41
CA THR A 216 5.77 8.80 -2.25
C THR A 216 6.05 8.01 -3.52
N ASN A 217 7.21 7.34 -3.59
CA ASN A 217 7.49 6.40 -4.67
C ASN A 217 6.56 5.17 -4.63
N HIS A 218 5.96 4.87 -3.48
CA HIS A 218 4.97 3.80 -3.35
C HIS A 218 3.69 4.15 -4.14
N ALA A 219 3.15 5.34 -3.92
CA ALA A 219 2.01 5.86 -4.66
C ALA A 219 1.99 7.40 -4.64
N ARG A 220 1.68 8.02 -5.79
CA ARG A 220 1.63 9.49 -5.92
C ARG A 220 0.42 10.11 -5.21
N ASP A 221 -0.56 9.30 -4.88
CA ASP A 221 -1.81 9.66 -4.20
C ASP A 221 -1.83 9.24 -2.72
N ASN A 222 -0.67 8.90 -2.15
CA ASN A 222 -0.58 8.52 -0.75
C ASN A 222 -1.10 9.62 0.18
N THR A 223 -1.87 9.16 1.15
CA THR A 223 -2.59 9.95 2.13
C THR A 223 -2.27 9.48 3.54
N ALA A 224 -1.93 10.41 4.42
CA ALA A 224 -1.95 10.18 5.85
C ALA A 224 -3.23 10.77 6.45
N VAL A 225 -3.78 10.11 7.47
CA VAL A 225 -4.97 10.57 8.18
C VAL A 225 -4.66 10.72 9.67
N ARG A 226 -4.96 11.89 10.22
CA ARG A 226 -4.78 12.17 11.65
C ARG A 226 -6.13 12.39 12.31
N PHE A 227 -6.41 11.64 13.37
CA PHE A 227 -7.54 11.86 14.26
C PHE A 227 -7.09 12.78 15.39
N VAL A 228 -7.61 14.03 15.39
CA VAL A 228 -7.01 15.12 16.18
C VAL A 228 -7.55 15.20 17.60
N ASP A 229 -8.86 15.08 17.81
CA ASP A 229 -9.53 15.45 19.06
C ASP A 229 -9.29 14.46 20.20
N GLY A 230 -8.14 14.58 20.87
CA GLY A 230 -7.80 13.85 22.10
C GLY A 230 -7.50 12.36 21.92
N THR A 231 -7.37 11.90 20.68
CA THR A 231 -7.10 10.49 20.37
C THR A 231 -5.64 10.25 19.96
N ASN A 232 -4.94 11.27 19.45
CA ASN A 232 -3.53 11.20 19.07
C ASN A 232 -3.17 9.98 18.21
N VAL A 233 -3.98 9.73 17.17
CA VAL A 233 -3.79 8.61 16.23
C VAL A 233 -3.44 9.14 14.86
N VAL A 234 -2.42 8.54 14.23
CA VAL A 234 -2.09 8.72 12.82
C VAL A 234 -2.22 7.38 12.11
N PHE A 235 -2.90 7.41 10.97
CA PHE A 235 -2.88 6.35 9.97
C PHE A 235 -2.01 6.79 8.80
N ALA A 236 -1.08 5.94 8.39
CA ALA A 236 -0.40 6.08 7.10
C ALA A 236 -0.23 4.69 6.49
N SER A 237 -0.38 4.63 5.17
CA SER A 237 -0.41 3.38 4.42
C SER A 237 0.88 2.55 4.52
N ASP A 238 1.00 1.54 3.72
CA ASP A 238 2.03 0.49 3.70
C ASP A 238 3.44 0.94 3.26
N TRP A 239 3.64 2.22 2.96
CA TRP A 239 4.98 2.82 2.78
C TRP A 239 5.73 3.05 4.10
N ILE A 240 5.04 2.97 5.27
CA ILE A 240 5.64 2.90 6.60
C ILE A 240 5.20 1.59 7.25
N THR A 241 6.13 0.82 7.77
CA THR A 241 5.86 -0.51 8.33
C THR A 241 6.29 -0.60 9.80
N ASN A 242 5.55 -1.36 10.60
CA ASN A 242 5.79 -1.53 12.03
C ASN A 242 6.47 -2.88 12.32
N GLY A 243 7.79 -2.85 12.60
CA GLY A 243 8.55 -4.08 12.90
C GLY A 243 8.71 -5.01 11.70
N ARG A 244 8.66 -4.43 10.50
CA ARG A 244 8.87 -5.11 9.22
C ARG A 244 9.92 -4.41 8.42
N VAL A 245 10.72 -5.14 7.68
CA VAL A 245 11.61 -4.57 6.67
C VAL A 245 10.77 -4.01 5.53
N PRO A 246 10.93 -2.73 5.16
CA PRO A 246 10.13 -2.08 4.14
C PRO A 246 10.18 -2.80 2.80
N PHE A 247 9.06 -2.81 2.09
CA PHE A 247 8.95 -3.46 0.79
C PHE A 247 9.61 -2.64 -0.32
N GLY A 248 10.24 -3.36 -1.26
CA GLY A 248 10.76 -2.78 -2.49
C GLY A 248 12.17 -2.20 -2.40
N PRO A 249 12.69 -1.68 -3.52
CA PRO A 249 14.07 -1.21 -3.62
C PRO A 249 14.29 0.23 -3.16
N ASP A 250 13.28 1.09 -3.18
CA ASP A 250 13.45 2.56 -3.09
C ASP A 250 13.43 3.11 -1.65
N VAL A 251 13.65 2.26 -0.67
CA VAL A 251 13.41 2.57 0.75
C VAL A 251 14.36 3.60 1.35
N SER A 252 15.61 3.68 0.87
CA SER A 252 16.64 4.59 1.41
C SER A 252 16.77 5.90 0.66
N LEU A 253 15.84 6.22 -0.23
CA LEU A 253 15.85 7.49 -0.95
C LEU A 253 15.61 8.66 0.02
N PRO A 254 16.37 9.75 -0.09
CA PRO A 254 16.19 10.92 0.80
C PRO A 254 14.78 11.49 0.78
N SER A 255 14.08 11.45 -0.37
CA SER A 255 12.68 11.89 -0.50
C SER A 255 11.73 11.03 0.34
N GLU A 256 11.90 9.70 0.33
CA GLU A 256 11.08 8.78 1.10
C GLU A 256 11.28 8.99 2.61
N ILE A 257 12.54 9.14 3.04
CA ILE A 257 12.86 9.43 4.43
C ILE A 257 12.27 10.78 4.86
N ALA A 258 12.37 11.81 4.01
CA ALA A 258 11.79 13.12 4.30
C ALA A 258 10.25 13.07 4.43
N ASN A 259 9.58 12.25 3.63
CA ASN A 259 8.14 12.03 3.73
C ASN A 259 7.75 11.35 5.06
N ILE A 260 8.50 10.33 5.49
CA ILE A 260 8.24 9.68 6.78
C ILE A 260 8.51 10.64 7.95
N ARG A 261 9.53 11.51 7.83
CA ARG A 261 9.79 12.55 8.84
C ARG A 261 8.65 13.56 8.98
N GLN A 262 7.83 13.79 7.95
CA GLN A 262 6.61 14.59 8.09
C GLN A 262 5.62 13.91 9.04
N ILE A 263 5.46 12.58 8.93
CA ILE A 263 4.64 11.80 9.87
C ILE A 263 5.24 11.83 11.27
N GLU A 264 6.55 11.58 11.40
CA GLU A 264 7.24 11.62 12.69
C GLU A 264 7.07 12.98 13.39
N GLY A 265 7.05 14.08 12.65
CA GLY A 265 6.84 15.44 13.16
C GLY A 265 5.43 15.72 13.66
N MET A 266 4.44 14.89 13.35
CA MET A 266 3.07 15.06 13.86
C MET A 266 3.01 14.71 15.35
N ASP A 267 2.00 15.26 16.03
CA ASP A 267 1.69 14.91 17.42
C ASP A 267 0.75 13.71 17.45
N PHE A 268 1.27 12.53 17.86
CA PHE A 268 0.50 11.29 18.02
C PHE A 268 1.20 10.31 18.96
N GLU A 269 0.43 9.39 19.50
CA GLU A 269 0.88 8.27 20.33
C GLU A 269 0.71 6.93 19.61
N HIS A 270 -0.39 6.76 18.89
CA HIS A 270 -0.76 5.54 18.18
C HIS A 270 -0.56 5.69 16.68
N PHE A 271 0.05 4.69 16.08
CA PHE A 271 0.30 4.62 14.65
C PHE A 271 -0.34 3.37 14.06
N ILE A 272 -1.10 3.55 12.99
CA ILE A 272 -1.71 2.46 12.22
C ILE A 272 -1.09 2.50 10.82
N CYS A 273 -0.48 1.40 10.40
CA CYS A 273 -0.15 1.15 9.00
C CYS A 273 -1.12 0.10 8.42
N SER A 274 -1.21 0.05 7.09
CA SER A 274 -2.16 -0.81 6.37
C SER A 274 -1.94 -2.30 6.61
N HIS A 275 -0.75 -2.69 7.02
CA HIS A 275 -0.38 -4.09 7.22
C HIS A 275 0.29 -4.34 8.57
N GLY A 276 -0.01 -5.52 9.15
CA GLY A 276 0.70 -6.03 10.31
C GLY A 276 0.20 -5.49 11.63
N ARG A 277 1.12 -5.28 12.56
CA ARG A 277 0.77 -4.87 13.92
C ARG A 277 0.49 -3.38 14.02
N LEU A 278 -0.33 -3.02 15.00
CA LEU A 278 -0.47 -1.63 15.42
C LEU A 278 0.87 -1.13 16.01
N GLY A 279 1.16 0.13 15.85
CA GLY A 279 2.42 0.75 16.24
C GLY A 279 2.26 2.01 17.04
N THR A 280 3.40 2.66 17.27
CA THR A 280 3.55 3.90 17.99
C THR A 280 4.49 4.83 17.22
N LYS A 281 4.68 6.04 17.70
CA LYS A 281 5.67 6.96 17.16
C LYS A 281 7.09 6.37 17.14
N ALA A 282 7.44 5.52 18.11
CA ALA A 282 8.73 4.86 18.16
C ALA A 282 8.94 3.90 16.95
N ASP A 283 7.88 3.27 16.45
CA ASP A 283 7.96 2.41 15.27
C ASP A 283 8.24 3.23 14.01
N VAL A 284 7.64 4.41 13.88
CA VAL A 284 7.94 5.34 12.76
C VAL A 284 9.40 5.78 12.81
N THR A 285 9.91 6.17 14.00
CA THR A 285 11.32 6.51 14.20
C THR A 285 12.24 5.34 13.84
N ALA A 286 11.91 4.12 14.26
CA ALA A 286 12.69 2.93 13.94
C ALA A 286 12.69 2.62 12.42
N ASN A 287 11.58 2.86 11.73
CA ASN A 287 11.51 2.72 10.28
C ASN A 287 12.44 3.71 9.55
N ILE A 288 12.51 4.96 10.01
CA ILE A 288 13.44 5.96 9.49
C ILE A 288 14.89 5.50 9.73
N ALA A 289 15.23 5.08 10.96
CA ALA A 289 16.56 4.63 11.30
C ALA A 289 17.05 3.46 10.44
N TYR A 290 16.16 2.47 10.17
CA TYR A 290 16.47 1.39 9.25
C TYR A 290 16.82 1.90 7.84
N ARG A 291 16.03 2.82 7.29
CA ARG A 291 16.23 3.35 5.93
C ARG A 291 17.53 4.12 5.80
N GLU A 292 17.86 4.93 6.80
CA GLU A 292 19.11 5.67 6.88
C GLU A 292 20.31 4.72 6.98
N ALA A 293 20.22 3.73 7.87
CA ALA A 293 21.27 2.73 8.06
C ALA A 293 21.57 1.91 6.80
N VAL A 294 20.53 1.51 6.04
CA VAL A 294 20.71 0.86 4.73
C VAL A 294 21.50 1.76 3.77
N GLY A 295 21.11 3.04 3.67
CA GLY A 295 21.78 4.01 2.80
C GLY A 295 23.26 4.20 3.16
N GLU A 296 23.57 4.35 4.45
CA GLU A 296 24.92 4.51 4.97
C GLU A 296 25.78 3.25 4.75
N ALA A 297 25.25 2.06 5.06
CA ALA A 297 25.97 0.80 4.89
C ALA A 297 26.30 0.53 3.42
N VAL A 298 25.36 0.81 2.52
CA VAL A 298 25.55 0.66 1.08
C VAL A 298 26.56 1.69 0.54
N ALA A 299 26.50 2.93 1.01
CA ALA A 299 27.49 3.95 0.64
C ALA A 299 28.92 3.52 1.04
N ALA A 300 29.07 2.93 2.23
CA ALA A 300 30.36 2.38 2.69
C ALA A 300 30.83 1.20 1.82
N ALA A 301 29.93 0.29 1.43
CA ALA A 301 30.23 -0.82 0.54
C ALA A 301 30.70 -0.35 -0.85
N ILE A 302 30.04 0.66 -1.42
CA ILE A 302 30.44 1.30 -2.68
C ILE A 302 31.83 1.95 -2.56
N ALA A 303 32.09 2.67 -1.46
CA ALA A 303 33.39 3.30 -1.21
C ALA A 303 34.51 2.27 -1.05
N ALA A 304 34.19 1.07 -0.55
CA ALA A 304 35.12 -0.08 -0.48
C ALA A 304 35.29 -0.82 -1.84
N GLY A 305 34.66 -0.34 -2.91
CA GLY A 305 34.77 -0.94 -4.26
C GLY A 305 33.96 -2.21 -4.46
N GLN A 306 32.99 -2.50 -3.60
CA GLN A 306 32.13 -3.68 -3.74
C GLN A 306 31.17 -3.53 -4.94
N SER A 307 30.94 -4.64 -5.65
CA SER A 307 29.88 -4.74 -6.66
C SER A 307 28.49 -4.74 -6.00
N LEU A 308 27.44 -4.58 -6.79
CA LEU A 308 26.05 -4.68 -6.34
C LEU A 308 25.79 -6.03 -5.65
N GLU A 309 26.26 -7.14 -6.23
CA GLU A 309 26.09 -8.48 -5.67
C GLU A 309 26.87 -8.63 -4.34
N GLN A 310 28.10 -8.11 -4.28
CA GLN A 310 28.89 -8.11 -3.05
C GLN A 310 28.24 -7.31 -1.94
N ALA A 311 27.74 -6.11 -2.26
CA ALA A 311 27.01 -5.27 -1.29
C ALA A 311 25.73 -5.97 -0.82
N ARG A 312 24.92 -6.54 -1.74
CA ARG A 312 23.72 -7.31 -1.38
C ARG A 312 24.01 -8.43 -0.36
N ASP A 313 25.13 -9.13 -0.54
CA ASP A 313 25.48 -10.31 0.28
C ASP A 313 26.19 -9.93 1.59
N SER A 314 26.86 -8.78 1.66
CA SER A 314 27.66 -8.35 2.82
C SER A 314 26.94 -7.35 3.73
N VAL A 315 25.99 -6.55 3.22
CA VAL A 315 25.24 -5.58 4.03
C VAL A 315 24.05 -6.29 4.68
N LEU A 316 24.30 -6.88 5.85
CA LEU A 316 23.35 -7.77 6.51
C LEU A 316 22.29 -7.06 7.34
N MET A 317 22.57 -5.84 7.87
CA MET A 317 21.63 -5.13 8.75
C MET A 317 21.15 -6.00 9.92
N GLU A 318 22.08 -6.69 10.61
CA GLU A 318 21.80 -7.76 11.60
C GLU A 318 20.92 -7.32 12.77
N GLU A 319 20.98 -6.04 13.15
CA GLU A 319 20.15 -5.45 14.20
C GLU A 319 18.65 -5.49 13.90
N TYR A 320 18.27 -5.64 12.62
CA TYR A 320 16.90 -5.76 12.15
C TYR A 320 16.52 -7.19 11.76
N SER A 321 17.36 -8.18 12.04
CA SER A 321 17.16 -9.59 11.63
C SER A 321 15.91 -10.24 12.23
N ASN A 322 15.35 -9.67 13.30
CA ASN A 322 14.09 -10.07 13.92
C ASN A 322 12.87 -9.37 13.33
N TRP A 323 13.03 -8.43 12.40
CA TRP A 323 11.91 -7.82 11.73
C TRP A 323 11.30 -8.77 10.69
N GLU A 324 9.98 -8.72 10.55
CA GLU A 324 9.28 -9.52 9.53
C GLU A 324 9.82 -9.20 8.13
N PHE A 325 9.86 -10.20 7.25
CA PHE A 325 10.34 -10.12 5.87
C PHE A 325 11.83 -9.75 5.71
N TYR A 326 12.64 -9.84 6.76
CA TYR A 326 14.05 -9.49 6.70
C TYR A 326 14.79 -10.21 5.57
N GLU A 327 14.66 -11.54 5.49
CA GLU A 327 15.36 -12.34 4.47
C GLU A 327 14.91 -12.00 3.04
N GLN A 328 13.65 -11.63 2.87
CA GLN A 328 13.06 -11.34 1.56
C GLN A 328 13.34 -9.91 1.10
N GLN A 329 13.21 -8.92 2.00
CA GLN A 329 13.22 -7.51 1.62
C GLN A 329 14.57 -6.82 1.80
N ARG A 330 15.37 -7.18 2.81
CA ARG A 330 16.70 -6.59 3.01
C ARG A 330 17.57 -6.63 1.75
N PRO A 331 17.68 -7.76 1.02
CA PRO A 331 18.49 -7.78 -0.19
C PRO A 331 17.99 -6.82 -1.27
N LEU A 332 16.68 -6.64 -1.38
CA LEU A 332 16.07 -5.72 -2.33
C LEU A 332 16.34 -4.27 -1.94
N ASN A 333 16.23 -3.94 -0.65
CA ASN A 333 16.54 -2.62 -0.13
C ASN A 333 18.01 -2.24 -0.37
N VAL A 334 18.94 -3.14 -0.12
CA VAL A 334 20.38 -2.93 -0.38
C VAL A 334 20.64 -2.71 -1.87
N MET A 335 20.03 -3.53 -2.75
CA MET A 335 20.19 -3.39 -4.19
C MET A 335 19.61 -2.08 -4.72
N GLY A 336 18.48 -1.64 -4.18
CA GLY A 336 17.86 -0.36 -4.53
C GLY A 336 18.71 0.83 -4.11
N ALA A 337 19.19 0.84 -2.87
CA ALA A 337 20.10 1.85 -2.37
C ALA A 337 21.39 1.93 -3.19
N TYR A 338 21.96 0.79 -3.57
CA TYR A 338 23.17 0.74 -4.41
C TYR A 338 22.96 1.40 -5.76
N ARG A 339 21.84 1.10 -6.43
CA ARG A 339 21.49 1.71 -7.71
C ARG A 339 21.27 3.19 -7.61
N ALA A 340 20.50 3.63 -6.62
CA ALA A 340 20.23 5.05 -6.40
C ALA A 340 21.52 5.85 -6.18
N LEU A 341 22.45 5.33 -5.35
CA LEU A 341 23.71 5.99 -5.04
C LEU A 341 24.72 5.95 -6.21
N THR A 342 24.61 5.00 -7.12
CA THR A 342 25.48 4.92 -8.31
C THR A 342 24.92 5.66 -9.52
N ALA A 343 23.62 5.78 -9.66
CA ALA A 343 22.98 6.56 -10.74
C ALA A 343 23.22 8.08 -10.61
N SER A 344 23.51 8.56 -9.38
CA SER A 344 23.75 9.99 -9.08
C SER A 344 25.21 10.41 -9.31
N ARG A 345 26.08 9.51 -9.77
CA ARG A 345 27.49 9.74 -10.10
C ARG A 345 27.73 9.78 -11.59
#